data_73946afcc3c8350b2e5b1cb1159f11aa
#
_entry.id   73946afcc3c8350b2e5b1cb1159f11aa
#
_cell.length_a   1.000
_cell.length_b   1.000
_cell.length_c   1.000
_cell.angle_alpha   90.00
_cell.angle_beta   90.00
_cell.angle_gamma   90.00
#
_symmetry.space_group_name_H-M   'P 1'
#
loop_
_entity.id
_entity.type
_entity.pdbx_description
1 polymer ?
#
loop_
_entity_poly.entity_id
_entity_poly.type
_entity_poly.pdbx_seq_one_letter_code
_entity_poly.pdbx_strand_id
1 'polypeptide(L)'
;MTLDDRIKQDLSELYNRGNTPGIIQEALKLNGLIKSELGQTSFATKALPGYYTGDRKAKTVMVMLNPGIGVHEANDNLICDIMKHSMENAGDFVNYHKWCADYGHKDKMRHDNFDLKQAFFLHNWKDTGISLPENLCANPKSDRQILLDAKEAVLTQKLQLELIPYASSSFKGFNKKKSHLVFPFVETMFDEIFSYERKYVIFCSKMFSLVFNEFEKEYPGTINEFGTCSQLIADSKIKGSCTVISINYHNKIVNAIIANTFSSQALPNSYEKMEKYGDFCFNIFKTYINTSPTN
;
A
#
# COMPACT_ATOMS: atom_id res chain seq x y z
N MET A 1 -15.07 6.80 9.56
CA MET A 1 -14.74 7.91 8.59
C MET A 1 -14.36 7.25 7.29
N THR A 2 -15.01 7.60 6.18
CA THR A 2 -14.68 7.03 4.86
C THR A 2 -13.31 7.51 4.36
N LEU A 3 -12.75 6.81 3.38
CA LEU A 3 -11.50 7.24 2.73
C LEU A 3 -11.66 8.63 2.09
N ASP A 4 -12.79 8.89 1.44
CA ASP A 4 -13.07 10.17 0.80
C ASP A 4 -13.22 11.32 1.82
N ASP A 5 -13.84 11.07 2.97
CA ASP A 5 -13.94 12.07 4.05
C ASP A 5 -12.56 12.44 4.59
N ARG A 6 -11.69 11.45 4.76
CA ARG A 6 -10.31 11.67 5.21
C ARG A 6 -9.52 12.48 4.19
N ILE A 7 -9.61 12.14 2.91
CA ILE A 7 -8.97 12.90 1.82
C ILE A 7 -9.43 14.36 1.85
N LYS A 8 -10.74 14.60 1.94
CA LYS A 8 -11.30 15.96 1.99
C LYS A 8 -10.81 16.73 3.20
N GLN A 9 -10.82 16.11 4.37
CA GLN A 9 -10.36 16.75 5.60
C GLN A 9 -8.88 17.16 5.50
N ASP A 10 -7.99 16.22 5.22
CA ASP A 10 -6.55 16.48 5.24
C ASP A 10 -6.14 17.48 4.15
N LEU A 11 -6.69 17.36 2.95
CA LEU A 11 -6.38 18.30 1.86
C LEU A 11 -6.96 19.69 2.13
N SER A 12 -8.11 19.80 2.80
CA SER A 12 -8.65 21.11 3.22
C SER A 12 -7.76 21.76 4.29
N GLU A 13 -7.21 20.98 5.22
CA GLU A 13 -6.26 21.50 6.23
C GLU A 13 -4.97 22.01 5.57
N LEU A 14 -4.45 21.32 4.55
CA LEU A 14 -3.30 21.79 3.78
C LEU A 14 -3.59 23.06 2.98
N TYR A 15 -4.78 23.14 2.38
CA TYR A 15 -5.15 24.23 1.46
C TYR A 15 -5.51 25.54 2.16
N ASN A 16 -6.12 25.48 3.34
CA ASN A 16 -6.85 26.61 3.95
C ASN A 16 -5.99 27.71 4.59
N ARG A 17 -4.68 27.79 4.36
CA ARG A 17 -3.83 28.80 5.03
C ARG A 17 -2.93 29.64 4.11
N GLY A 18 -3.48 30.19 3.05
CA GLY A 18 -2.78 31.16 2.20
C GLY A 18 -1.59 30.54 1.44
N ASN A 19 -0.46 31.26 1.35
CA ASN A 19 0.73 30.80 0.63
C ASN A 19 1.59 29.80 1.41
N THR A 20 1.20 29.43 2.62
CA THR A 20 1.93 28.46 3.46
C THR A 20 1.03 27.23 3.68
N PRO A 21 1.49 26.02 3.35
CA PRO A 21 0.73 24.82 3.61
C PRO A 21 0.33 24.70 5.07
N GLY A 22 -0.93 24.32 5.31
CA GLY A 22 -1.41 24.02 6.65
C GLY A 22 -0.75 22.76 7.22
N ILE A 23 -1.05 22.47 8.48
CA ILE A 23 -0.59 21.24 9.15
C ILE A 23 -1.75 20.26 9.20
N ILE A 24 -1.52 19.04 8.72
CA ILE A 24 -2.47 17.94 8.85
C ILE A 24 -2.48 17.48 10.29
N GLN A 25 -3.57 17.76 11.01
CA GLN A 25 -3.69 17.47 12.44
C GLN A 25 -3.65 15.96 12.75
N GLU A 26 -4.24 15.14 11.89
CA GLU A 26 -4.20 13.69 12.07
C GLU A 26 -2.77 13.13 11.97
N ALA A 27 -1.94 13.65 11.06
CA ALA A 27 -0.53 13.28 10.98
C ALA A 27 0.23 13.66 12.26
N LEU A 28 -0.08 14.81 12.85
CA LEU A 28 0.52 15.28 14.09
C LEU A 28 0.12 14.40 15.29
N LYS A 29 -1.14 13.92 15.35
CA LYS A 29 -1.62 13.01 16.41
C LYS A 29 -0.86 11.69 16.42
N LEU A 30 -0.34 11.23 15.27
CA LEU A 30 0.45 10.01 15.16
C LEU A 30 1.89 10.14 15.68
N ASN A 31 2.26 11.29 16.24
CA ASN A 31 3.62 11.50 16.72
C ASN A 31 4.00 10.51 17.83
N GLY A 32 5.14 9.85 17.64
CA GLY A 32 5.66 8.79 18.52
C GLY A 32 5.02 7.41 18.30
N LEU A 33 4.21 7.21 17.26
CA LEU A 33 3.75 5.89 16.83
C LEU A 33 4.90 5.06 16.24
N ILE A 34 5.76 5.71 15.47
CA ILE A 34 7.02 5.15 14.96
C ILE A 34 8.19 6.06 15.34
N LYS A 35 9.41 5.57 15.22
CA LYS A 35 10.60 6.39 15.45
C LYS A 35 10.71 7.45 14.36
N SER A 36 10.89 8.70 14.75
CA SER A 36 11.28 9.78 13.85
C SER A 36 12.78 9.73 13.62
N GLU A 37 13.21 9.72 12.36
CA GLU A 37 14.63 9.86 12.00
C GLU A 37 15.04 11.33 11.86
N LEU A 38 14.06 12.24 11.74
CA LEU A 38 14.27 13.66 11.52
C LEU A 38 14.10 14.52 12.80
N GLY A 39 13.88 13.89 13.96
CA GLY A 39 13.87 14.55 15.27
C GLY A 39 12.63 15.41 15.59
N GLN A 40 11.66 15.55 14.69
CA GLN A 40 10.50 16.42 14.88
C GLN A 40 9.17 15.65 15.01
N THR A 41 8.71 15.01 13.95
CA THR A 41 7.47 14.24 13.94
C THR A 41 7.70 12.86 13.34
N SER A 42 6.85 11.88 13.68
CA SER A 42 6.93 10.55 13.10
C SER A 42 6.56 10.54 11.61
N PHE A 43 5.69 11.45 11.21
CA PHE A 43 5.17 11.56 9.84
C PHE A 43 5.22 13.00 9.35
N ALA A 44 5.30 13.18 8.03
CA ALA A 44 5.23 14.47 7.39
C ALA A 44 3.84 15.09 7.59
N THR A 45 3.81 16.31 8.16
CA THR A 45 2.57 17.03 8.47
C THR A 45 2.21 18.10 7.45
N LYS A 46 3.12 18.42 6.54
CA LYS A 46 2.97 19.45 5.51
C LYS A 46 3.20 18.94 4.09
N ALA A 47 3.23 17.63 3.89
CA ALA A 47 3.37 17.00 2.58
C ALA A 47 2.03 16.46 2.09
N LEU A 48 1.85 16.38 0.77
CA LEU A 48 0.67 15.74 0.20
C LEU A 48 0.57 14.31 0.69
N PRO A 49 -0.54 13.92 1.32
CA PRO A 49 -0.75 12.55 1.74
C PRO A 49 -1.06 11.66 0.53
N GLY A 50 -0.55 10.42 0.55
CA GLY A 50 -0.83 9.41 -0.47
C GLY A 50 -1.75 8.34 0.10
N TYR A 51 -3.02 8.33 -0.28
CA TYR A 51 -4.00 7.39 0.27
C TYR A 51 -4.09 6.11 -0.54
N TYR A 52 -4.16 6.25 -1.85
CA TYR A 52 -4.27 5.13 -2.78
C TYR A 52 -3.76 5.49 -4.16
N THR A 53 -3.51 4.46 -4.96
CA THR A 53 -3.26 4.56 -6.40
C THR A 53 -3.95 3.41 -7.13
N GLY A 54 -4.27 3.60 -8.40
CA GLY A 54 -4.92 2.58 -9.21
C GLY A 54 -6.45 2.58 -9.12
N ASP A 55 -7.04 1.45 -9.50
CA ASP A 55 -8.49 1.31 -9.60
C ASP A 55 -9.10 0.86 -8.27
N ARG A 56 -9.95 1.69 -7.69
CA ARG A 56 -10.67 1.37 -6.44
C ARG A 56 -11.59 0.14 -6.56
N LYS A 57 -12.00 -0.24 -7.76
CA LYS A 57 -12.83 -1.42 -8.03
C LYS A 57 -12.02 -2.68 -8.36
N ALA A 58 -10.69 -2.58 -8.41
CA ALA A 58 -9.82 -3.70 -8.75
C ALA A 58 -10.04 -4.92 -7.85
N LYS A 59 -9.97 -6.11 -8.43
CA LYS A 59 -10.06 -7.38 -7.68
C LYS A 59 -8.82 -7.66 -6.82
N THR A 60 -7.70 -7.02 -7.14
CA THR A 60 -6.43 -7.16 -6.41
C THR A 60 -6.12 -5.88 -5.66
N VAL A 61 -5.88 -6.01 -4.36
CA VAL A 61 -5.50 -4.92 -3.47
C VAL A 61 -4.14 -5.23 -2.86
N MET A 62 -3.20 -4.30 -2.99
CA MET A 62 -1.92 -4.33 -2.28
C MET A 62 -1.90 -3.18 -1.28
N VAL A 63 -1.67 -3.51 -0.01
CA VAL A 63 -1.66 -2.53 1.08
C VAL A 63 -0.24 -2.30 1.55
N MET A 64 0.21 -1.06 1.49
CA MET A 64 1.49 -0.60 2.00
C MET A 64 1.33 0.02 3.39
N LEU A 65 2.43 0.25 4.10
CA LEU A 65 2.37 0.86 5.44
C LEU A 65 2.15 2.37 5.37
N ASN A 66 2.93 3.04 4.54
CA ASN A 66 2.85 4.48 4.31
C ASN A 66 3.75 4.89 3.14
N PRO A 67 3.49 6.03 2.49
CA PRO A 67 4.36 6.58 1.46
C PRO A 67 5.78 6.83 2.00
N GLY A 68 6.77 6.49 1.19
CA GLY A 68 8.15 6.91 1.47
C GLY A 68 8.31 8.42 1.29
N ILE A 69 9.13 9.06 2.14
CA ILE A 69 9.59 10.42 1.83
C ILE A 69 10.55 10.29 0.64
N GLY A 70 10.10 10.75 -0.53
CA GLY A 70 11.01 11.00 -1.64
C GLY A 70 12.03 12.07 -1.21
N VAL A 71 13.21 12.07 -1.82
CA VAL A 71 14.30 13.04 -1.55
C VAL A 71 13.86 14.51 -1.77
N HIS A 72 12.72 14.71 -2.33
CA HIS A 72 12.05 15.99 -2.46
C HIS A 72 10.99 16.09 -1.35
N GLU A 73 11.36 16.68 -0.21
CA GLU A 73 10.38 17.44 0.56
C GLU A 73 9.64 18.30 -0.46
N ALA A 74 8.33 18.10 -0.57
CA ALA A 74 7.57 18.85 -1.54
C ALA A 74 7.83 20.33 -1.24
N ASN A 75 8.45 21.02 -2.17
CA ASN A 75 8.67 22.44 -2.08
C ASN A 75 7.29 23.06 -1.82
N ASP A 76 7.14 23.88 -0.79
CA ASP A 76 5.87 24.52 -0.42
C ASP A 76 5.17 25.15 -1.64
N ASN A 77 5.94 25.69 -2.59
CA ASN A 77 5.44 26.23 -3.84
C ASN A 77 4.83 25.17 -4.75
N LEU A 78 5.42 23.98 -4.84
CA LEU A 78 4.90 22.89 -5.65
C LEU A 78 3.55 22.39 -5.10
N ILE A 79 3.40 22.28 -3.80
CA ILE A 79 2.12 21.94 -3.16
C ILE A 79 1.07 23.00 -3.49
N CYS A 80 1.40 24.29 -3.33
CA CYS A 80 0.48 25.37 -3.63
C CYS A 80 0.09 25.42 -5.11
N ASP A 81 1.03 25.22 -6.03
CA ASP A 81 0.76 25.22 -7.48
C ASP A 81 -0.07 24.02 -7.90
N ILE A 82 0.25 22.84 -7.38
CA ILE A 82 -0.54 21.64 -7.60
C ILE A 82 -1.96 21.85 -7.07
N MET A 83 -2.13 22.40 -5.86
CA MET A 83 -3.45 22.62 -5.26
C MET A 83 -4.25 23.70 -5.99
N LYS A 84 -3.63 24.75 -6.51
CA LYS A 84 -4.30 25.75 -7.37
C LYS A 84 -4.83 25.13 -8.66
N HIS A 85 -3.97 24.39 -9.36
CA HIS A 85 -4.35 23.74 -10.60
C HIS A 85 -5.52 22.76 -10.42
N SER A 86 -5.58 22.08 -9.30
CA SER A 86 -6.60 21.06 -9.03
C SER A 86 -7.96 21.65 -8.67
N MET A 87 -8.00 22.71 -7.91
CA MET A 87 -9.25 23.37 -7.55
C MET A 87 -9.92 24.01 -8.77
N GLU A 88 -9.14 24.46 -9.74
CA GLU A 88 -9.65 24.99 -11.01
C GLU A 88 -10.22 23.92 -11.94
N ASN A 89 -9.69 22.68 -11.88
CA ASN A 89 -10.00 21.64 -12.87
C ASN A 89 -10.68 20.39 -12.30
N ALA A 90 -10.49 20.05 -11.02
CA ALA A 90 -10.98 18.81 -10.46
C ALA A 90 -12.32 18.95 -9.70
N GLY A 91 -12.71 20.16 -9.34
CA GLY A 91 -13.98 20.45 -8.65
C GLY A 91 -14.03 20.02 -7.16
N ASP A 92 -13.27 19.01 -6.75
CA ASP A 92 -13.18 18.56 -5.36
C ASP A 92 -11.84 17.88 -5.01
N PHE A 93 -11.56 17.72 -3.72
CA PHE A 93 -10.31 17.15 -3.22
C PHE A 93 -10.12 15.67 -3.53
N VAL A 94 -11.17 14.89 -3.73
CA VAL A 94 -11.08 13.46 -4.06
C VAL A 94 -10.61 13.29 -5.49
N ASN A 95 -11.20 14.02 -6.42
CA ASN A 95 -10.76 14.06 -7.82
C ASN A 95 -9.34 14.58 -7.95
N TYR A 96 -8.98 15.55 -7.13
CA TYR A 96 -7.60 16.05 -7.05
C TYR A 96 -6.61 14.98 -6.59
N HIS A 97 -6.91 14.27 -5.52
CA HIS A 97 -6.06 13.18 -5.06
C HIS A 97 -5.86 12.15 -6.17
N LYS A 98 -6.94 11.77 -6.86
CA LYS A 98 -6.87 10.86 -8.01
C LYS A 98 -5.96 11.41 -9.10
N TRP A 99 -6.10 12.67 -9.45
CA TRP A 99 -5.24 13.30 -10.45
C TRP A 99 -3.76 13.30 -10.02
N CYS A 100 -3.45 13.64 -8.77
CA CYS A 100 -2.09 13.61 -8.25
C CYS A 100 -1.49 12.19 -8.29
N ALA A 101 -2.28 11.19 -7.92
CA ALA A 101 -1.87 9.79 -7.98
C ALA A 101 -1.55 9.39 -9.43
N ASP A 102 -2.43 9.70 -10.37
CA ASP A 102 -2.26 9.38 -11.80
C ASP A 102 -1.08 10.15 -12.42
N TYR A 103 -0.93 11.43 -12.10
CA TYR A 103 0.16 12.28 -12.62
C TYR A 103 1.53 11.90 -12.09
N GLY A 104 1.62 11.67 -10.78
CA GLY A 104 2.87 11.27 -10.14
C GLY A 104 3.43 9.95 -10.68
N HIS A 105 2.56 9.08 -11.19
CA HIS A 105 2.98 7.82 -11.80
C HIS A 105 3.51 7.99 -13.23
N LYS A 106 2.91 8.86 -14.04
CA LYS A 106 3.34 9.10 -15.44
C LYS A 106 4.80 9.56 -15.53
N ASP A 107 5.22 10.47 -14.65
CA ASP A 107 6.60 10.95 -14.62
C ASP A 107 7.59 9.96 -14.01
N LYS A 108 7.16 9.16 -13.04
CA LYS A 108 8.00 8.16 -12.35
C LYS A 108 8.14 6.85 -13.10
N MET A 109 7.34 6.59 -14.14
CA MET A 109 7.39 5.32 -14.90
C MET A 109 8.78 4.96 -15.42
N ARG A 110 9.68 5.93 -15.57
CA ARG A 110 11.01 5.68 -16.16
C ARG A 110 12.02 5.05 -15.17
N HIS A 111 11.85 5.22 -13.85
CA HIS A 111 12.91 4.91 -12.88
C HIS A 111 12.50 4.07 -11.66
N ASP A 112 11.21 3.80 -11.44
CA ASP A 112 10.78 3.10 -10.26
C ASP A 112 10.73 1.58 -10.46
N ASN A 113 11.64 0.87 -9.76
CA ASN A 113 11.64 -0.59 -9.73
C ASN A 113 10.61 -1.17 -8.75
N PHE A 114 9.94 -0.33 -7.97
CA PHE A 114 8.97 -0.77 -6.98
C PHE A 114 7.72 -1.38 -7.64
N ASP A 115 7.19 -0.71 -8.67
CA ASP A 115 6.02 -1.19 -9.41
C ASP A 115 6.35 -2.45 -10.21
N LEU A 116 7.55 -2.51 -10.80
CA LEU A 116 8.02 -3.73 -11.46
C LEU A 116 8.12 -4.92 -10.51
N LYS A 117 8.57 -4.72 -9.27
CA LYS A 117 8.57 -5.78 -8.25
C LYS A 117 7.17 -6.29 -7.97
N GLN A 118 6.17 -5.41 -7.93
CA GLN A 118 4.77 -5.80 -7.78
C GLN A 118 4.27 -6.60 -9.00
N ALA A 119 4.61 -6.16 -10.22
CA ALA A 119 4.27 -6.87 -11.45
C ALA A 119 4.82 -8.29 -11.45
N PHE A 120 6.10 -8.46 -11.17
CA PHE A 120 6.74 -9.79 -11.11
C PHE A 120 6.19 -10.65 -9.96
N PHE A 121 5.89 -10.07 -8.82
CA PHE A 121 5.25 -10.77 -7.72
C PHE A 121 3.87 -11.31 -8.10
N LEU A 122 3.10 -10.57 -8.89
CA LEU A 122 1.74 -10.93 -9.32
C LEU A 122 1.71 -11.74 -10.61
N HIS A 123 2.83 -11.96 -11.29
CA HIS A 123 2.89 -12.51 -12.64
C HIS A 123 2.08 -13.80 -12.83
N ASN A 124 2.24 -14.74 -11.92
CA ASN A 124 1.56 -16.03 -11.98
C ASN A 124 0.26 -16.11 -11.16
N TRP A 125 -0.19 -15.00 -10.59
CA TRP A 125 -1.45 -14.97 -9.84
C TRP A 125 -2.63 -14.94 -10.82
N LYS A 126 -3.43 -16.01 -10.81
CA LYS A 126 -4.55 -16.16 -11.75
C LYS A 126 -5.73 -15.29 -11.35
N ASP A 127 -6.42 -14.74 -12.36
CA ASP A 127 -7.66 -13.97 -12.19
C ASP A 127 -7.48 -12.75 -11.26
N THR A 128 -6.33 -12.11 -11.30
CA THR A 128 -6.08 -10.88 -10.54
C THR A 128 -6.89 -9.70 -11.06
N GLY A 129 -7.36 -9.77 -12.31
CA GLY A 129 -7.85 -8.63 -13.09
C GLY A 129 -6.72 -7.83 -13.76
N ILE A 130 -5.45 -8.18 -13.48
CA ILE A 130 -4.27 -7.55 -14.06
C ILE A 130 -3.87 -8.33 -15.32
N SER A 131 -3.80 -7.64 -16.46
CA SER A 131 -3.24 -8.18 -17.69
C SER A 131 -1.75 -7.84 -17.74
N LEU A 132 -0.90 -8.84 -17.58
CA LEU A 132 0.55 -8.68 -17.68
C LEU A 132 1.04 -9.25 -19.03
N PRO A 133 2.11 -8.68 -19.61
CA PRO A 133 2.71 -9.21 -20.83
C PRO A 133 3.15 -10.66 -20.69
N GLU A 134 2.83 -11.51 -21.67
CA GLU A 134 3.18 -12.94 -21.64
C GLU A 134 4.70 -13.19 -21.52
N ASN A 135 5.51 -12.30 -22.08
CA ASN A 135 6.97 -12.41 -22.08
C ASN A 135 7.65 -11.74 -20.90
N LEU A 136 6.90 -11.36 -19.86
CA LEU A 136 7.42 -10.53 -18.76
C LEU A 136 8.70 -11.09 -18.14
N CYS A 137 8.81 -12.40 -17.97
CA CYS A 137 9.96 -13.07 -17.34
C CYS A 137 10.99 -13.64 -18.33
N ALA A 138 10.63 -13.79 -19.61
CA ALA A 138 11.51 -14.45 -20.58
C ALA A 138 12.78 -13.67 -20.88
N ASN A 139 12.71 -12.34 -21.02
CA ASN A 139 13.86 -11.48 -21.22
C ASN A 139 13.62 -10.03 -20.77
N PRO A 140 13.44 -9.78 -19.46
CA PRO A 140 13.00 -8.49 -18.95
C PRO A 140 14.00 -7.34 -19.18
N LYS A 141 15.27 -7.64 -19.43
CA LYS A 141 16.29 -6.59 -19.63
C LYS A 141 16.37 -6.09 -21.08
N SER A 142 15.93 -6.87 -22.06
CA SER A 142 16.08 -6.54 -23.48
C SER A 142 14.85 -5.83 -24.04
N ASP A 143 13.70 -5.94 -23.41
CA ASP A 143 12.48 -5.31 -23.92
C ASP A 143 11.92 -4.30 -22.89
N ARG A 144 12.31 -3.04 -23.15
CA ARG A 144 11.87 -1.91 -22.34
C ARG A 144 10.35 -1.72 -22.38
N GLN A 145 9.70 -2.02 -23.51
CA GLN A 145 8.27 -1.82 -23.66
C GLN A 145 7.49 -2.79 -22.79
N ILE A 146 7.88 -4.06 -22.76
CA ILE A 146 7.27 -5.06 -21.85
C ILE A 146 7.32 -4.61 -20.38
N LEU A 147 8.44 -4.04 -19.95
CA LEU A 147 8.55 -3.53 -18.57
C LEU A 147 7.65 -2.33 -18.31
N LEU A 148 7.50 -1.43 -19.29
CA LEU A 148 6.59 -0.28 -19.19
C LEU A 148 5.14 -0.74 -19.12
N ASP A 149 4.73 -1.65 -20.00
CA ASP A 149 3.39 -2.20 -20.04
C ASP A 149 3.04 -2.94 -18.74
N ALA A 150 3.98 -3.69 -18.18
CA ALA A 150 3.82 -4.36 -16.89
C ALA A 150 3.64 -3.36 -15.74
N LYS A 151 4.41 -2.27 -15.73
CA LYS A 151 4.24 -1.19 -14.74
C LYS A 151 2.89 -0.53 -14.89
N GLU A 152 2.49 -0.19 -16.09
CA GLU A 152 1.19 0.44 -16.37
C GLU A 152 0.04 -0.46 -15.92
N ALA A 153 0.09 -1.76 -16.21
CA ALA A 153 -0.91 -2.72 -15.77
C ALA A 153 -1.03 -2.74 -14.24
N VAL A 154 0.08 -2.78 -13.52
CA VAL A 154 0.10 -2.76 -12.05
C VAL A 154 -0.43 -1.44 -11.50
N LEU A 155 -0.08 -0.31 -12.12
CA LEU A 155 -0.51 1.01 -11.66
C LEU A 155 -2.00 1.28 -11.92
N THR A 156 -2.57 0.71 -12.98
CA THR A 156 -3.93 1.02 -13.44
C THR A 156 -4.97 -0.04 -13.09
N GLN A 157 -4.58 -1.31 -12.95
CA GLN A 157 -5.50 -2.44 -12.83
C GLN A 157 -5.55 -3.05 -11.42
N LYS A 158 -4.73 -2.60 -10.49
CA LYS A 158 -4.86 -2.93 -9.06
C LYS A 158 -5.22 -1.70 -8.23
N LEU A 159 -5.65 -1.93 -7.01
CA LEU A 159 -5.69 -0.91 -5.98
C LEU A 159 -4.44 -1.04 -5.10
N GLN A 160 -3.69 0.03 -4.94
CA GLN A 160 -2.73 0.16 -3.85
C GLN A 160 -3.31 1.08 -2.78
N LEU A 161 -3.32 0.63 -1.55
CA LEU A 161 -3.70 1.44 -0.39
C LEU A 161 -2.48 1.71 0.49
N GLU A 162 -2.46 2.84 1.14
CA GLU A 162 -1.53 3.13 2.23
C GLU A 162 -2.28 3.04 3.56
N LEU A 163 -1.77 2.25 4.53
CA LEU A 163 -2.38 2.16 5.86
C LEU A 163 -2.40 3.55 6.52
N ILE A 164 -1.27 4.24 6.51
CA ILE A 164 -1.13 5.62 6.97
C ILE A 164 -0.76 6.46 5.75
N PRO A 165 -1.57 7.44 5.35
CA PRO A 165 -1.35 8.18 4.11
C PRO A 165 -0.19 9.18 4.19
N TYR A 166 0.36 9.42 5.39
CA TYR A 166 1.40 10.41 5.62
C TYR A 166 2.78 9.81 5.43
N ALA A 167 3.64 10.49 4.70
CA ALA A 167 4.97 10.02 4.38
C ALA A 167 5.89 9.96 5.60
N SER A 168 6.78 8.97 5.65
CA SER A 168 7.87 8.90 6.63
C SER A 168 9.14 8.35 6.00
N SER A 169 10.30 8.62 6.61
CA SER A 169 11.58 8.08 6.16
C SER A 169 11.66 6.56 6.31
N SER A 170 11.02 6.02 7.34
CA SER A 170 10.91 4.57 7.55
C SER A 170 9.82 4.24 8.55
N PHE A 171 9.18 3.06 8.40
CA PHE A 171 8.23 2.54 9.36
C PHE A 171 8.96 1.63 10.38
N LYS A 172 9.81 2.22 11.22
CA LYS A 172 10.59 1.49 12.23
C LYS A 172 10.18 1.85 13.66
N GLY A 173 10.37 0.91 14.59
CA GLY A 173 10.18 1.18 16.01
C GLY A 173 8.72 1.44 16.38
N PHE A 174 7.79 0.65 15.80
CA PHE A 174 6.36 0.72 16.10
C PHE A 174 6.10 0.63 17.61
N ASN A 175 5.42 1.65 18.13
CA ASN A 175 5.11 1.77 19.56
C ASN A 175 3.75 1.12 19.87
N LYS A 176 3.78 -0.10 20.38
CA LYS A 176 2.57 -0.84 20.75
C LYS A 176 1.68 -0.10 21.76
N LYS A 177 2.25 0.71 22.66
CA LYS A 177 1.47 1.50 23.62
C LYS A 177 0.63 2.60 22.97
N LYS A 178 0.95 2.95 21.72
CA LYS A 178 0.25 3.94 20.90
C LYS A 178 -0.50 3.30 19.72
N SER A 179 -0.64 1.97 19.69
CA SER A 179 -1.28 1.25 18.58
C SER A 179 -2.70 1.72 18.30
N HIS A 180 -3.45 2.13 19.33
CA HIS A 180 -4.80 2.67 19.19
C HIS A 180 -4.88 3.88 18.22
N LEU A 181 -3.77 4.61 18.04
CA LEU A 181 -3.72 5.74 17.10
C LEU A 181 -3.82 5.32 15.63
N VAL A 182 -3.46 4.07 15.30
CA VAL A 182 -3.54 3.54 13.93
C VAL A 182 -4.90 2.90 13.63
N PHE A 183 -5.70 2.58 14.63
CA PHE A 183 -6.96 1.85 14.45
C PHE A 183 -7.97 2.55 13.55
N PRO A 184 -8.17 3.88 13.61
CA PRO A 184 -9.04 4.57 12.67
C PRO A 184 -8.60 4.46 11.20
N PHE A 185 -7.30 4.25 10.96
CA PHE A 185 -6.76 4.01 9.63
C PHE A 185 -6.97 2.56 9.19
N VAL A 186 -6.87 1.59 10.11
CA VAL A 186 -7.22 0.18 9.85
C VAL A 186 -8.69 0.07 9.48
N GLU A 187 -9.59 0.72 10.21
CA GLU A 187 -11.03 0.75 9.90
C GLU A 187 -11.28 1.38 8.52
N THR A 188 -10.71 2.54 8.22
CA THR A 188 -10.85 3.19 6.91
C THR A 188 -10.35 2.30 5.77
N MET A 189 -9.22 1.62 5.98
CA MET A 189 -8.65 0.65 5.03
C MET A 189 -9.58 -0.55 4.83
N PHE A 190 -10.16 -1.09 5.91
CA PHE A 190 -11.12 -2.19 5.81
C PHE A 190 -12.40 -1.75 5.12
N ASP A 191 -12.96 -0.57 5.44
CA ASP A 191 -14.11 0.00 4.74
C ASP A 191 -13.86 0.03 3.22
N GLU A 192 -12.68 0.47 2.78
CA GLU A 192 -12.34 0.50 1.35
C GLU A 192 -12.15 -0.90 0.75
N ILE A 193 -11.51 -1.82 1.47
CA ILE A 193 -11.33 -3.21 1.01
C ILE A 193 -12.71 -3.88 0.84
N PHE A 194 -13.61 -3.72 1.80
CA PHE A 194 -14.93 -4.37 1.81
C PHE A 194 -16.00 -3.67 0.98
N SER A 195 -15.71 -2.49 0.43
CA SER A 195 -16.63 -1.75 -0.45
C SER A 195 -16.85 -2.43 -1.80
N TYR A 196 -15.92 -3.29 -2.23
CA TYR A 196 -15.97 -4.01 -3.50
C TYR A 196 -15.59 -5.48 -3.31
N GLU A 197 -15.97 -6.31 -4.27
CA GLU A 197 -15.51 -7.71 -4.30
C GLU A 197 -13.99 -7.75 -4.54
N ARG A 198 -13.26 -8.37 -3.60
CA ARG A 198 -11.80 -8.55 -3.69
C ARG A 198 -11.47 -10.02 -3.81
N LYS A 199 -10.65 -10.35 -4.79
CA LYS A 199 -10.12 -11.71 -4.95
C LYS A 199 -8.83 -11.90 -4.17
N TYR A 200 -7.98 -10.88 -4.17
CA TYR A 200 -6.69 -10.90 -3.49
C TYR A 200 -6.48 -9.62 -2.70
N VAL A 201 -6.15 -9.80 -1.42
CA VAL A 201 -5.72 -8.72 -0.54
C VAL A 201 -4.34 -9.09 0.01
N ILE A 202 -3.36 -8.23 -0.25
CA ILE A 202 -1.95 -8.49 0.03
C ILE A 202 -1.40 -7.33 0.88
N PHE A 203 -1.10 -7.61 2.13
CA PHE A 203 -0.44 -6.67 3.03
C PHE A 203 1.08 -6.77 2.85
N CYS A 204 1.69 -5.74 2.33
CA CYS A 204 3.07 -5.72 1.86
C CYS A 204 4.07 -5.35 2.95
N SER A 205 3.88 -5.88 4.15
CA SER A 205 4.86 -5.78 5.24
C SER A 205 4.51 -6.71 6.40
N LYS A 206 5.51 -7.35 6.99
CA LYS A 206 5.36 -8.08 8.27
C LYS A 206 4.88 -7.22 9.44
N MET A 207 5.01 -5.89 9.34
CA MET A 207 4.52 -4.97 10.34
C MET A 207 3.00 -5.05 10.50
N PHE A 208 2.26 -5.45 9.46
CA PHE A 208 0.83 -5.67 9.55
C PHE A 208 0.46 -6.73 10.60
N SER A 209 1.27 -7.78 10.77
CA SER A 209 1.03 -8.74 11.85
C SER A 209 1.06 -8.09 13.24
N LEU A 210 1.95 -7.12 13.47
CA LEU A 210 1.98 -6.40 14.75
C LEU A 210 0.78 -5.47 14.91
N VAL A 211 0.42 -4.74 13.86
CA VAL A 211 -0.76 -3.84 13.87
C VAL A 211 -2.03 -4.64 14.10
N PHE A 212 -2.22 -5.73 13.37
CA PHE A 212 -3.40 -6.58 13.45
C PHE A 212 -3.51 -7.31 14.78
N ASN A 213 -2.40 -7.76 15.35
CA ASN A 213 -2.40 -8.35 16.69
C ASN A 213 -2.84 -7.35 17.78
N GLU A 214 -2.48 -6.07 17.66
CA GLU A 214 -2.98 -5.06 18.60
C GLU A 214 -4.44 -4.68 18.30
N PHE A 215 -4.83 -4.64 17.02
CA PHE A 215 -6.20 -4.39 16.60
C PHE A 215 -7.16 -5.50 17.05
N GLU A 216 -6.76 -6.78 16.92
CA GLU A 216 -7.54 -7.94 17.33
C GLU A 216 -7.79 -7.97 18.86
N LYS A 217 -6.88 -7.44 19.68
CA LYS A 217 -7.09 -7.32 21.12
C LYS A 217 -8.22 -6.35 21.47
N GLU A 218 -8.36 -5.28 20.69
CA GLU A 218 -9.41 -4.27 20.87
C GLU A 218 -10.73 -4.70 20.22
N TYR A 219 -10.65 -5.38 19.07
CA TYR A 219 -11.80 -5.85 18.28
C TYR A 219 -11.72 -7.36 18.04
N PRO A 220 -11.99 -8.20 19.08
CA PRO A 220 -11.86 -9.65 18.99
C PRO A 220 -12.72 -10.28 17.91
N GLY A 221 -12.17 -11.23 17.18
CA GLY A 221 -12.84 -11.95 16.10
C GLY A 221 -12.76 -11.26 14.72
N THR A 222 -12.05 -10.12 14.64
CA THR A 222 -11.85 -9.42 13.37
C THR A 222 -10.76 -10.08 12.52
N ILE A 223 -9.66 -10.50 13.13
CA ILE A 223 -8.50 -11.08 12.42
C ILE A 223 -8.25 -12.52 12.87
N ASN A 224 -8.33 -13.46 11.94
CA ASN A 224 -7.99 -14.85 12.15
C ASN A 224 -6.73 -15.21 11.37
N GLU A 225 -5.67 -15.65 12.05
CA GLU A 225 -4.45 -16.14 11.42
C GLU A 225 -4.54 -17.66 11.20
N PHE A 226 -4.45 -18.11 9.94
CA PHE A 226 -4.45 -19.54 9.60
C PHE A 226 -3.06 -20.15 9.74
N GLY A 227 -2.01 -19.40 9.51
CA GLY A 227 -0.64 -19.85 9.65
C GLY A 227 0.37 -19.02 8.89
N THR A 228 1.63 -19.18 9.28
CA THR A 228 2.79 -18.54 8.67
C THR A 228 3.72 -19.57 8.07
N CYS A 229 4.03 -19.45 6.78
CA CYS A 229 5.05 -20.21 6.09
C CYS A 229 6.24 -19.31 5.75
N SER A 230 7.44 -19.90 5.70
CA SER A 230 8.62 -19.15 5.29
C SER A 230 9.68 -20.05 4.67
N GLN A 231 10.35 -19.53 3.63
CA GLN A 231 11.46 -20.19 2.94
C GLN A 231 12.46 -19.16 2.41
N LEU A 232 13.65 -19.62 2.02
CA LEU A 232 14.57 -18.74 1.29
C LEU A 232 14.03 -18.44 -0.10
N ILE A 233 14.08 -17.19 -0.50
CA ILE A 233 13.63 -16.77 -1.83
C ILE A 233 14.70 -17.14 -2.85
N ALA A 234 14.49 -18.24 -3.55
CA ALA A 234 15.45 -18.82 -4.50
C ALA A 234 16.88 -18.80 -3.91
N ASP A 235 17.91 -18.61 -4.70
CA ASP A 235 19.31 -18.57 -4.26
C ASP A 235 19.71 -17.28 -3.52
N SER A 236 18.76 -16.60 -2.89
CA SER A 236 19.04 -15.39 -2.11
C SER A 236 19.17 -15.69 -0.62
N LYS A 237 19.83 -14.79 0.11
CA LYS A 237 19.86 -14.84 1.58
C LYS A 237 18.58 -14.28 2.22
N ILE A 238 17.61 -13.82 1.40
CA ILE A 238 16.39 -13.21 1.88
C ILE A 238 15.36 -14.31 2.17
N LYS A 239 14.88 -14.33 3.41
CA LYS A 239 13.80 -15.22 3.83
C LYS A 239 12.46 -14.61 3.46
N GLY A 240 11.76 -15.23 2.50
CA GLY A 240 10.37 -14.93 2.20
C GLY A 240 9.46 -15.50 3.28
N SER A 241 8.42 -14.77 3.62
CA SER A 241 7.35 -15.26 4.49
C SER A 241 5.99 -14.90 3.89
N CYS A 242 5.02 -15.74 4.18
CA CYS A 242 3.62 -15.55 3.84
C CYS A 242 2.80 -15.98 5.06
N THR A 243 2.05 -15.07 5.64
CA THR A 243 1.05 -15.37 6.67
C THR A 243 -0.31 -15.25 6.03
N VAL A 244 -1.14 -16.29 6.13
CA VAL A 244 -2.52 -16.27 5.64
C VAL A 244 -3.44 -15.91 6.79
N ILE A 245 -4.31 -14.96 6.55
CA ILE A 245 -5.31 -14.46 7.51
C ILE A 245 -6.69 -14.42 6.86
N SER A 246 -7.74 -14.47 7.68
CA SER A 246 -9.05 -13.98 7.31
C SER A 246 -9.39 -12.74 8.11
N ILE A 247 -10.08 -11.81 7.46
CA ILE A 247 -10.58 -10.58 8.06
C ILE A 247 -12.09 -10.68 8.06
N ASN A 248 -12.70 -10.67 9.24
CA ASN A 248 -14.14 -10.62 9.41
C ASN A 248 -14.53 -9.19 9.80
N TYR A 249 -15.17 -8.47 8.89
CA TYR A 249 -15.52 -7.08 9.09
C TYR A 249 -16.92 -6.80 8.55
N HIS A 250 -17.79 -6.23 9.38
CA HIS A 250 -19.21 -5.99 9.07
C HIS A 250 -19.93 -7.24 8.50
N ASN A 251 -19.72 -8.41 9.11
CA ASN A 251 -20.30 -9.69 8.70
C ASN A 251 -19.89 -10.15 7.29
N LYS A 252 -18.81 -9.64 6.76
CA LYS A 252 -18.18 -10.10 5.52
C LYS A 252 -16.80 -10.66 5.83
N ILE A 253 -16.39 -11.66 5.10
CA ILE A 253 -15.08 -12.30 5.26
C ILE A 253 -14.26 -12.10 4.00
N VAL A 254 -13.02 -11.65 4.16
CA VAL A 254 -12.02 -11.59 3.10
C VAL A 254 -10.78 -12.33 3.56
N ASN A 255 -10.31 -13.27 2.73
CA ASN A 255 -9.02 -13.92 2.95
C ASN A 255 -7.89 -13.06 2.36
N ALA A 256 -6.79 -12.96 3.10
CA ALA A 256 -5.67 -12.11 2.76
C ALA A 256 -4.34 -12.76 3.10
N ILE A 257 -3.25 -12.18 2.60
CA ILE A 257 -1.90 -12.55 3.01
C ILE A 257 -1.15 -11.35 3.56
N ILE A 258 -0.24 -11.63 4.49
CA ILE A 258 0.80 -10.69 4.92
C ILE A 258 2.13 -11.19 4.35
N ALA A 259 2.69 -10.42 3.42
CA ALA A 259 3.94 -10.69 2.75
C ALA A 259 5.12 -9.92 3.38
N ASN A 260 6.32 -10.13 2.87
CA ASN A 260 7.48 -9.29 3.24
C ASN A 260 7.23 -7.83 2.87
N THR A 261 7.95 -6.93 3.54
CA THR A 261 7.95 -5.50 3.17
C THR A 261 8.46 -5.32 1.74
N PHE A 262 7.68 -4.66 0.91
CA PHE A 262 8.05 -4.34 -0.47
C PHE A 262 9.06 -3.18 -0.50
N SER A 263 10.30 -3.46 -0.17
CA SER A 263 11.40 -2.50 -0.18
C SER A 263 12.65 -3.10 -0.81
N SER A 264 13.62 -2.25 -1.15
CA SER A 264 14.90 -2.71 -1.74
C SER A 264 15.70 -3.60 -0.80
N GLN A 265 15.54 -3.46 0.51
CA GLN A 265 16.28 -4.24 1.51
C GLN A 265 15.62 -5.56 1.88
N ALA A 266 14.28 -5.62 1.86
CA ALA A 266 13.51 -6.77 2.31
C ALA A 266 13.14 -7.75 1.18
N LEU A 267 13.33 -7.36 -0.08
CA LEU A 267 13.04 -8.16 -1.25
C LEU A 267 14.23 -8.21 -2.21
N PRO A 268 14.35 -9.30 -2.99
CA PRO A 268 15.39 -9.40 -4.01
C PRO A 268 15.26 -8.29 -5.06
N ASN A 269 16.41 -7.86 -5.61
CA ASN A 269 16.46 -6.97 -6.78
C ASN A 269 16.42 -7.73 -8.12
N SER A 270 16.15 -9.04 -8.10
CA SER A 270 16.01 -9.88 -9.27
C SER A 270 14.52 -10.11 -9.55
N TYR A 271 14.10 -9.89 -10.77
CA TYR A 271 12.74 -10.10 -11.22
C TYR A 271 12.32 -11.57 -11.08
N GLU A 272 13.16 -12.49 -11.52
CA GLU A 272 12.94 -13.94 -11.37
C GLU A 272 12.72 -14.35 -9.90
N LYS A 273 13.49 -13.79 -8.98
CA LYS A 273 13.33 -14.08 -7.55
C LYS A 273 12.05 -13.48 -6.97
N MET A 274 11.62 -12.34 -7.50
CA MET A 274 10.32 -11.75 -7.13
C MET A 274 9.15 -12.60 -7.61
N GLU A 275 9.22 -13.12 -8.83
CA GLU A 275 8.24 -14.06 -9.38
C GLU A 275 8.16 -15.31 -8.51
N LYS A 276 9.29 -15.97 -8.22
CA LYS A 276 9.33 -17.15 -7.33
C LYS A 276 8.76 -16.85 -5.93
N TYR A 277 8.98 -15.66 -5.41
CA TYR A 277 8.37 -15.25 -4.14
C TYR A 277 6.85 -15.08 -4.27
N GLY A 278 6.38 -14.49 -5.36
CA GLY A 278 4.96 -14.38 -5.67
C GLY A 278 4.30 -15.75 -5.77
N ASP A 279 4.91 -16.69 -6.50
CA ASP A 279 4.44 -18.07 -6.63
C ASP A 279 4.34 -18.79 -5.28
N PHE A 280 5.36 -18.63 -4.44
CA PHE A 280 5.34 -19.15 -3.07
C PHE A 280 4.14 -18.62 -2.29
N CYS A 281 3.93 -17.30 -2.27
CA CYS A 281 2.80 -16.69 -1.58
C CYS A 281 1.45 -17.17 -2.15
N PHE A 282 1.32 -17.25 -3.46
CA PHE A 282 0.11 -17.72 -4.13
C PHE A 282 -0.23 -19.17 -3.80
N ASN A 283 0.76 -20.05 -3.82
CA ASN A 283 0.56 -21.47 -3.51
C ASN A 283 0.14 -21.67 -2.05
N ILE A 284 0.77 -20.93 -1.12
CA ILE A 284 0.37 -20.96 0.30
C ILE A 284 -1.06 -20.46 0.47
N PHE A 285 -1.40 -19.32 -0.13
CA PHE A 285 -2.75 -18.77 -0.09
C PHE A 285 -3.80 -19.75 -0.58
N LYS A 286 -3.58 -20.35 -1.75
CA LYS A 286 -4.49 -21.38 -2.32
C LYS A 286 -4.65 -22.59 -1.42
N THR A 287 -3.58 -23.08 -0.84
CA THR A 287 -3.62 -24.24 0.06
C THR A 287 -4.55 -23.98 1.24
N TYR A 288 -4.40 -22.83 1.90
CA TYR A 288 -5.22 -22.51 3.07
C TYR A 288 -6.68 -22.23 2.71
N ILE A 289 -6.98 -21.55 1.60
CA ILE A 289 -8.37 -21.29 1.20
C ILE A 289 -9.10 -22.59 0.82
N ASN A 290 -8.43 -23.50 0.11
CA ASN A 290 -9.05 -24.74 -0.31
C ASN A 290 -9.25 -25.75 0.86
N THR A 291 -8.51 -25.59 1.96
CA THR A 291 -8.62 -26.45 3.15
C THR A 291 -9.54 -25.86 4.24
N SER A 292 -9.89 -24.58 4.13
CA SER A 292 -10.86 -23.97 5.04
C SER A 292 -12.25 -24.49 4.70
N PRO A 293 -13.02 -25.03 5.67
CA PRO A 293 -14.40 -25.40 5.41
C PRO A 293 -15.16 -24.16 4.93
N THR A 294 -15.73 -24.25 3.75
CA THR A 294 -16.73 -23.28 3.28
C THR A 294 -17.90 -23.31 4.26
N ASN A 295 -17.98 -22.28 5.11
CA ASN A 295 -19.19 -22.03 5.90
C ASN A 295 -20.27 -21.40 5.04
#